data_4a7cca272894abcb93e073bbcc548536
#
_entry.id   4a7cca272894abcb93e073bbcc548536
#
_cell.length_a   1.000
_cell.length_b   1.000
_cell.length_c   1.000
_cell.angle_alpha   90.00
_cell.angle_beta   90.00
_cell.angle_gamma   90.00
#
_symmetry.space_group_name_H-M   'P 1'
#
loop_
_entity.id
_entity.type
_entity.pdbx_description
1 polymer ?
#
loop_
_entity_poly.entity_id
_entity_poly.type
_entity_poly.pdbx_seq_one_letter_code
_entity_poly.pdbx_strand_id
1 'polypeptide(L)'
;MSLHMDNIEVLDDEVVVEDETRHTRVVKVDNRDSGDTIRLLVPVNKRLAVVIDIMYTEFGVDRQPDDRLTCRQNGQDVFQFADETLERYIEQGHCPGLHWSFVGDTGGA
;
A
#
# COMPACT_ATOMS: atom_id res chain seq x y z
N MET A 1 -3.43 11.70 11.77
CA MET A 1 -3.71 11.36 10.35
C MET A 1 -3.17 12.43 9.42
N SER A 2 -2.68 12.03 8.26
CA SER A 2 -2.25 12.94 7.20
C SER A 2 -3.09 12.69 5.95
N LEU A 3 -3.45 13.76 5.25
CA LEU A 3 -4.18 13.67 3.99
C LEU A 3 -3.25 14.09 2.86
N HIS A 4 -2.98 13.20 1.93
CA HIS A 4 -2.20 13.51 0.74
C HIS A 4 -3.08 14.16 -0.32
N MET A 5 -2.44 14.86 -1.27
CA MET A 5 -3.15 15.60 -2.32
C MET A 5 -4.06 14.73 -3.18
N ASP A 6 -3.86 13.42 -3.20
CA ASP A 6 -4.69 12.47 -3.93
C ASP A 6 -5.82 11.89 -3.07
N ASN A 7 -6.16 12.55 -1.98
CA ASN A 7 -7.20 12.13 -1.03
C ASN A 7 -6.92 10.78 -0.37
N ILE A 8 -5.66 10.41 -0.26
CA ILE A 8 -5.25 9.22 0.47
C ILE A 8 -4.85 9.66 1.88
N GLU A 9 -5.47 9.05 2.89
CA GLU A 9 -5.16 9.34 4.28
C GLU A 9 -4.21 8.30 4.86
N VAL A 10 -3.22 8.78 5.63
CA VAL A 10 -2.39 7.90 6.44
C VAL A 10 -3.05 7.76 7.80
N LEU A 11 -3.42 6.53 8.17
CA LEU A 11 -4.14 6.27 9.40
C LEU A 11 -3.18 5.97 10.55
N ASP A 12 -3.49 6.48 11.73
CA ASP A 12 -2.77 6.12 12.95
C ASP A 12 -3.17 4.71 13.38
N ASP A 13 -2.29 4.02 14.10
CA ASP A 13 -2.52 2.64 14.54
C ASP A 13 -3.77 2.50 15.41
N GLU A 14 -4.12 3.54 16.13
CA GLU A 14 -5.26 3.51 17.06
C GLU A 14 -6.57 3.89 16.41
N VAL A 15 -6.55 4.28 15.14
CA VAL A 15 -7.77 4.69 14.45
C VAL A 15 -8.58 3.47 14.07
N VAL A 16 -9.82 3.42 14.54
CA VAL A 16 -10.78 2.43 14.07
C VAL A 16 -11.36 2.95 12.77
N VAL A 17 -11.22 2.16 11.71
CA VAL A 17 -11.68 2.60 10.39
C VAL A 17 -13.15 2.28 10.24
N GLU A 18 -13.98 3.30 10.46
CA GLU A 18 -15.43 3.19 10.24
C GLU A 18 -15.82 3.73 8.86
N ASP A 19 -14.90 4.43 8.20
CA ASP A 19 -15.16 5.11 6.93
C ASP A 19 -14.82 4.27 5.70
N GLU A 20 -14.42 3.02 5.89
CA GLU A 20 -14.19 2.13 4.76
C GLU A 20 -15.54 1.82 4.11
N THR A 21 -15.68 2.23 2.86
CA THR A 21 -16.92 2.08 2.10
C THR A 21 -16.60 1.38 0.78
N ARG A 22 -17.62 1.23 -0.07
CA ARG A 22 -17.38 0.73 -1.43
C ARG A 22 -16.53 1.68 -2.27
N HIS A 23 -16.33 2.93 -1.83
CA HIS A 23 -15.54 3.94 -2.55
C HIS A 23 -14.13 4.10 -1.98
N THR A 24 -13.88 3.59 -0.78
CA THR A 24 -12.57 3.68 -0.13
C THR A 24 -12.22 2.36 0.53
N ARG A 25 -10.94 2.01 0.48
CA ARG A 25 -10.45 0.78 1.12
C ARG A 25 -9.16 1.06 1.86
N VAL A 26 -8.92 0.28 2.89
CA VAL A 26 -7.67 0.36 3.66
C VAL A 26 -6.64 -0.58 3.04
N VAL A 27 -5.47 -0.03 2.74
CA VAL A 27 -4.30 -0.79 2.31
C VAL A 27 -3.30 -0.77 3.45
N LYS A 28 -2.90 -1.94 3.91
CA LYS A 28 -1.93 -2.09 4.99
C LYS A 28 -0.60 -2.55 4.41
N VAL A 29 0.49 -1.89 4.80
CA VAL A 29 1.83 -2.26 4.32
C VAL A 29 2.77 -2.43 5.50
N ASP A 30 3.37 -3.61 5.58
CA ASP A 30 4.43 -3.89 6.56
C ASP A 30 5.78 -3.66 5.90
N ASN A 31 6.60 -2.79 6.49
CA ASN A 31 7.99 -2.65 6.08
C ASN A 31 8.80 -3.69 6.85
N ARG A 32 9.25 -4.73 6.14
CA ARG A 32 9.96 -5.84 6.77
C ARG A 32 11.36 -5.46 7.23
N ASP A 33 11.92 -4.39 6.69
CA ASP A 33 13.27 -3.93 7.05
C ASP A 33 13.28 -3.18 8.37
N SER A 34 12.28 -2.34 8.60
CA SER A 34 12.20 -1.49 9.79
C SER A 34 11.25 -2.03 10.86
N GLY A 35 10.34 -2.91 10.48
CA GLY A 35 9.29 -3.38 11.37
C GLY A 35 8.09 -2.44 11.47
N ASP A 36 8.11 -1.34 10.72
CA ASP A 36 7.00 -0.39 10.74
C ASP A 36 5.84 -0.87 9.87
N THR A 37 4.64 -0.52 10.27
CA THR A 37 3.44 -0.79 9.48
C THR A 37 2.70 0.52 9.27
N ILE A 38 2.25 0.74 8.03
CA ILE A 38 1.38 1.88 7.71
C ILE A 38 0.04 1.36 7.22
N ARG A 39 -0.99 2.18 7.42
CA ARG A 39 -2.33 1.92 6.93
C ARG A 39 -2.78 3.15 6.15
N LEU A 40 -3.22 2.93 4.93
CA LEU A 40 -3.63 3.99 4.01
C LEU A 40 -5.10 3.81 3.66
N LEU A 41 -5.89 4.87 3.84
CA LEU A 41 -7.29 4.88 3.37
C LEU A 41 -7.29 5.46 1.97
N VAL A 42 -7.62 4.64 0.99
CA VAL A 42 -7.42 4.93 -0.44
C VAL A 42 -8.75 4.93 -1.18
N PRO A 43 -9.07 6.01 -1.92
CA PRO A 43 -10.18 5.97 -2.86
C PRO A 43 -9.94 4.90 -3.93
N VAL A 44 -10.95 4.10 -4.25
CA VAL A 44 -10.78 2.95 -5.13
C VAL A 44 -10.48 3.32 -6.58
N ASN A 45 -10.70 4.57 -6.97
CA ASN A 45 -10.40 5.06 -8.31
C ASN A 45 -8.93 5.49 -8.49
N LYS A 46 -8.12 5.40 -7.44
CA LYS A 46 -6.70 5.75 -7.53
C LYS A 46 -5.89 4.58 -8.09
N ARG A 47 -4.89 4.91 -8.90
CA ARG A 47 -3.97 3.89 -9.42
C ARG A 47 -3.00 3.44 -8.33
N LEU A 48 -2.60 2.19 -8.41
CA LEU A 48 -1.64 1.64 -7.43
C LEU A 48 -0.32 2.40 -7.44
N ALA A 49 0.11 2.94 -8.59
CA ALA A 49 1.32 3.76 -8.66
C ALA A 49 1.30 4.91 -7.66
N VAL A 50 0.15 5.57 -7.49
CA VAL A 50 0.00 6.67 -6.53
C VAL A 50 0.11 6.14 -5.09
N VAL A 51 -0.53 5.02 -4.81
CA VAL A 51 -0.47 4.38 -3.47
C VAL A 51 0.96 3.99 -3.13
N ILE A 52 1.67 3.43 -4.10
CA ILE A 52 3.07 3.02 -3.94
C ILE A 52 3.95 4.24 -3.64
N ASP A 53 3.77 5.33 -4.36
CA ASP A 53 4.55 6.56 -4.13
C ASP A 53 4.35 7.09 -2.71
N ILE A 54 3.11 7.07 -2.24
CA ILE A 54 2.80 7.52 -0.87
C ILE A 54 3.44 6.59 0.15
N MET A 55 3.42 5.29 -0.11
CA MET A 55 4.10 4.32 0.75
C MET A 55 5.59 4.66 0.94
N TYR A 56 6.29 4.95 -0.16
CA TYR A 56 7.71 5.33 -0.07
C TYR A 56 7.91 6.61 0.72
N THR A 57 7.04 7.59 0.51
CA THR A 57 7.09 8.86 1.25
C THR A 57 6.91 8.62 2.74
N GLU A 58 5.94 7.80 3.13
CA GLU A 58 5.64 7.54 4.53
C GLU A 58 6.73 6.72 5.22
N PHE A 59 7.34 5.79 4.51
CA PHE A 59 8.50 5.05 5.06
C PHE A 59 9.78 5.88 5.05
N GLY A 60 9.81 6.98 4.30
CA GLY A 60 10.99 7.84 4.24
C GLY A 60 12.18 7.20 3.54
N VAL A 61 11.93 6.32 2.59
CA VAL A 61 12.98 5.63 1.84
C VAL A 61 12.84 5.91 0.35
N ASP A 62 13.98 5.86 -0.35
CA ASP A 62 14.00 6.03 -1.81
C ASP A 62 13.75 4.69 -2.49
N ARG A 63 13.03 4.74 -3.61
CA ARG A 63 12.76 3.55 -4.40
C ARG A 63 14.04 3.04 -5.05
N GLN A 64 14.30 1.73 -4.91
CA GLN A 64 15.45 1.06 -5.50
C GLN A 64 14.97 -0.02 -6.49
N PRO A 65 15.81 -0.36 -7.50
CA PRO A 65 15.40 -1.31 -8.55
C PRO A 65 15.00 -2.69 -8.06
N ASP A 66 15.61 -3.15 -6.97
CA ASP A 66 15.35 -4.51 -6.46
C ASP A 66 14.40 -4.53 -5.27
N ASP A 67 13.71 -3.43 -5.00
CA ASP A 67 12.69 -3.39 -3.95
C ASP A 67 11.57 -4.37 -4.30
N ARG A 68 11.00 -4.97 -3.26
CA ARG A 68 9.88 -5.90 -3.42
C ARG A 68 8.67 -5.41 -2.65
N LEU A 69 7.54 -5.45 -3.30
CA LEU A 69 6.25 -5.18 -2.67
C LEU A 69 5.31 -6.30 -3.10
N THR A 70 4.92 -7.13 -2.15
CA THR A 70 4.15 -8.34 -2.45
C THR A 70 2.92 -8.42 -1.56
N CYS A 71 1.89 -9.09 -2.06
CA CYS A 71 0.73 -9.43 -1.25
C CYS A 71 1.14 -10.45 -0.19
N ARG A 72 0.83 -10.17 1.06
CA ARG A 72 1.21 -11.07 2.16
C ARG A 72 0.54 -12.44 2.08
N GLN A 73 -0.64 -12.51 1.49
CA GLN A 73 -1.39 -13.78 1.45
C GLN A 73 -0.91 -14.72 0.36
N ASN A 74 -0.47 -14.19 -0.79
CA ASN A 74 -0.16 -15.04 -1.93
C ASN A 74 1.18 -14.76 -2.59
N GLY A 75 1.90 -13.73 -2.13
CA GLY A 75 3.23 -13.41 -2.65
C GLY A 75 3.24 -12.75 -4.02
N GLN A 76 2.10 -12.36 -4.57
CA GLN A 76 2.08 -11.69 -5.86
C GLN A 76 2.72 -10.32 -5.81
N ASP A 77 3.49 -10.00 -6.85
CA ASP A 77 4.16 -8.71 -6.98
C ASP A 77 3.12 -7.61 -7.23
N VAL A 78 3.10 -6.62 -6.35
CA VAL A 78 2.17 -5.48 -6.47
C VAL A 78 2.63 -4.51 -7.56
N PHE A 79 3.95 -4.37 -7.77
CA PHE A 79 4.48 -3.42 -8.75
C PHE A 79 3.97 -3.69 -10.17
N GLN A 80 3.71 -4.95 -10.52
CA GLN A 80 3.23 -5.29 -11.85
C GLN A 80 1.83 -4.72 -12.14
N PHE A 81 1.09 -4.34 -11.10
CA PHE A 81 -0.25 -3.80 -11.25
C PHE A 81 -0.31 -2.28 -11.05
N ALA A 82 0.85 -1.59 -11.11
CA ALA A 82 0.93 -0.17 -10.80
C ALA A 82 0.00 0.72 -11.64
N ASP A 83 -0.26 0.32 -12.88
CA ASP A 83 -1.12 1.10 -13.77
C ASP A 83 -2.62 0.86 -13.57
N GLU A 84 -2.97 -0.14 -12.77
CA GLU A 84 -4.37 -0.44 -12.48
C GLU A 84 -4.89 0.41 -11.33
N THR A 85 -6.20 0.68 -11.35
CA THR A 85 -6.86 1.30 -10.21
C THR A 85 -6.98 0.28 -9.08
N LEU A 86 -7.12 0.78 -7.85
CA LEU A 86 -7.34 -0.10 -6.71
C LEU A 86 -8.61 -0.94 -6.90
N GLU A 87 -9.66 -0.36 -7.48
CA GLU A 87 -10.90 -1.07 -7.75
C GLU A 87 -10.68 -2.29 -8.64
N ARG A 88 -9.94 -2.13 -9.74
CA ARG A 88 -9.65 -3.25 -10.63
C ARG A 88 -8.78 -4.30 -9.96
N TYR A 89 -7.81 -3.85 -9.19
CA TYR A 89 -6.92 -4.75 -8.43
C TYR A 89 -7.74 -5.62 -7.47
N ILE A 90 -8.71 -5.02 -6.77
CA ILE A 90 -9.60 -5.75 -5.86
C ILE A 90 -10.51 -6.70 -6.62
N GLU A 91 -11.15 -6.22 -7.69
CA GLU A 91 -12.07 -7.02 -8.50
C GLU A 91 -11.41 -8.26 -9.07
N GLN A 92 -10.15 -8.16 -9.45
CA GLN A 92 -9.40 -9.27 -10.01
C GLN A 92 -8.86 -10.23 -8.95
N GLY A 93 -9.04 -9.90 -7.66
CA GLY A 93 -8.67 -10.78 -6.57
C GLY A 93 -7.18 -10.97 -6.35
N HIS A 94 -6.36 -9.99 -6.74
CA HIS A 94 -4.91 -10.10 -6.64
C HIS A 94 -4.39 -10.15 -5.21
N CYS A 95 -5.07 -9.45 -4.29
CA CYS A 95 -4.68 -9.47 -2.88
C CYS A 95 -5.92 -9.29 -2.00
N PRO A 96 -6.59 -10.38 -1.63
CA PRO A 96 -7.89 -10.29 -0.96
C PRO A 96 -7.92 -9.46 0.31
N GLY A 97 -6.85 -9.47 1.09
CA GLY A 97 -6.80 -8.71 2.34
C GLY A 97 -6.21 -7.30 2.22
N LEU A 98 -5.75 -6.91 1.05
CA LEU A 98 -5.05 -5.64 0.82
C LEU A 98 -3.92 -5.42 1.83
N HIS A 99 -3.22 -6.47 2.19
CA HIS A 99 -2.10 -6.44 3.12
C HIS A 99 -0.82 -6.76 2.34
N TRP A 100 0.05 -5.76 2.21
CA TRP A 100 1.28 -5.88 1.45
C TRP A 100 2.49 -5.98 2.36
N SER A 101 3.54 -6.58 1.84
CA SER A 101 4.84 -6.69 2.51
C SER A 101 5.89 -6.00 1.66
N PHE A 102 6.59 -5.04 2.24
CA PHE A 102 7.66 -4.30 1.57
C PHE A 102 9.02 -4.76 2.09
N VAL A 103 9.92 -5.08 1.16
CA VAL A 103 11.33 -5.38 1.45
C VAL A 103 12.18 -4.51 0.54
N GLY A 104 12.99 -3.65 1.12
CA GLY A 104 13.87 -2.78 0.35
C GLY A 104 15.12 -3.50 -0.13
N ASP A 105 15.67 -2.99 -1.23
CA ASP A 105 16.87 -3.54 -1.86
C ASP A 105 18.04 -3.62 -0.86
N THR A 106 18.21 -2.58 -0.05
CA THR A 106 19.32 -2.54 0.91
C THR A 106 19.08 -3.38 2.15
N GLY A 107 17.84 -3.77 2.40
CA GLY A 107 17.50 -4.56 3.58
C GLY A 107 17.97 -5.99 3.51
N GLY A 108 18.29 -6.47 2.32
CA GLY A 108 18.78 -7.82 2.11
C GLY A 108 20.30 -7.94 2.14
N ALA A 109 20.96 -6.85 2.34
CA ALA A 109 22.42 -6.84 2.31
C ALA A 109 23.04 -7.48 3.55
#